data_44a82a77c948a2ec5f32d22f73e009f8
#
_entry.id   44a82a77c948a2ec5f32d22f73e009f8
#
_cell.length_a   1.000
_cell.length_b   1.000
_cell.length_c   1.000
_cell.angle_alpha   90.00
_cell.angle_beta   90.00
_cell.angle_gamma   90.00
#
_symmetry.space_group_name_H-M   'P 1'
#
loop_
_entity.id
_entity.type
_entity.pdbx_description
1 polymer ?
#
loop_
_entity_poly.entity_id
_entity_poly.type
_entity_poly.pdbx_seq_one_letter_code
_entity_poly.pdbx_strand_id
1 'polypeptide(L)'
;MTIQPAPTSPDASPVGVYARDDDAWLVSHSDRPRMFRIQHRRADGSTDIDTVIDLDNLDAKLRKWQREGYTRGDADAAGAPPPHRAGFLRELRAAARASAQAAKTPDADAPPGVTLAGVTLSAGAGGPLVPARNPAYLFGARAANVLRDIVENRRLLLIGHTGSGKTSLIEQTAAHTGHGVLRANMNGQTTVGDFIGFWTVKGGATIWVDGVLPGAMRQGFWLIVDEVDFAEPAILAVLTAVLEPGGRLLLKEKGDEIVAPHPSFRLFATANAAGAMSRFRHLYQGANVMNDAFLDRWRVYEIDYLTPADEAAVLRRTFGERVSPAMADTLAAIAAACRRAFERDDLASAFSTRRLIDWTDLMLRTGDPEEAAGPTIYAKVSLEDAALIRDIIRHHIDLDAA
;
A
#
# COMPACT_ATOMS: atom_id res chain seq x y z
N MET A 1 48.82 -6.56 -28.88
CA MET A 1 47.51 -6.02 -28.40
C MET A 1 47.83 -4.83 -27.55
N THR A 2 47.54 -3.62 -28.05
CA THR A 2 47.92 -2.37 -27.38
C THR A 2 46.84 -2.05 -26.34
N ILE A 3 47.23 -2.10 -25.08
CA ILE A 3 46.36 -1.76 -23.93
C ILE A 3 46.15 -0.26 -23.94
N GLN A 4 44.94 0.20 -24.22
CA GLN A 4 44.56 1.59 -23.98
C GLN A 4 44.13 1.76 -22.51
N PRO A 5 44.63 2.79 -21.80
CA PRO A 5 44.14 3.12 -20.47
C PRO A 5 42.65 3.60 -20.56
N ALA A 6 41.88 3.30 -19.51
CA ALA A 6 40.49 3.71 -19.43
C ALA A 6 40.33 5.22 -19.63
N PRO A 7 39.26 5.70 -20.30
CA PRO A 7 39.06 7.11 -20.58
C PRO A 7 38.84 7.91 -19.28
N THR A 8 39.69 8.92 -19.11
CA THR A 8 39.59 9.93 -18.03
C THR A 8 38.69 11.11 -18.42
N SER A 9 37.80 10.94 -19.42
CA SER A 9 36.86 11.97 -19.84
C SER A 9 35.50 11.77 -19.16
N PRO A 10 34.89 12.84 -18.59
CA PRO A 10 33.59 12.76 -17.93
C PRO A 10 32.42 12.44 -18.89
N ASP A 11 32.65 12.37 -20.20
CA ASP A 11 31.64 12.16 -21.23
C ASP A 11 31.55 10.72 -21.78
N ALA A 12 32.35 9.79 -21.29
CA ALA A 12 32.30 8.40 -21.77
C ALA A 12 31.16 7.64 -21.11
N SER A 13 30.19 7.15 -21.90
CA SER A 13 29.12 6.27 -21.42
C SER A 13 29.69 5.09 -20.62
N PRO A 14 29.18 4.78 -19.41
CA PRO A 14 29.63 3.67 -18.61
C PRO A 14 29.20 2.28 -19.15
N VAL A 15 28.40 2.25 -20.21
CA VAL A 15 27.90 1.02 -20.84
C VAL A 15 29.06 0.25 -21.49
N GLY A 16 29.14 -1.06 -21.25
CA GLY A 16 30.18 -1.91 -21.81
C GLY A 16 30.35 -3.23 -21.06
N VAL A 17 31.33 -4.02 -21.51
CA VAL A 17 31.74 -5.25 -20.84
C VAL A 17 33.05 -4.99 -20.07
N TYR A 18 33.07 -5.35 -18.81
CA TYR A 18 34.24 -5.24 -17.94
C TYR A 18 34.67 -6.66 -17.58
N ALA A 19 35.82 -7.09 -18.09
CA ALA A 19 36.31 -8.47 -17.95
C ALA A 19 37.68 -8.55 -17.35
N ARG A 20 37.93 -9.64 -16.59
CA ARG A 20 39.22 -10.09 -16.09
C ARG A 20 39.24 -11.60 -16.11
N ASP A 21 40.17 -12.18 -16.85
CA ASP A 21 40.25 -13.63 -17.09
C ASP A 21 38.90 -14.18 -17.63
N ASP A 22 38.32 -15.17 -16.95
CA ASP A 22 37.04 -15.79 -17.31
C ASP A 22 35.83 -15.14 -16.60
N ASP A 23 36.04 -14.01 -15.95
CA ASP A 23 35.02 -13.30 -15.15
C ASP A 23 34.62 -11.99 -15.85
N ALA A 24 33.32 -11.77 -16.06
CA ALA A 24 32.84 -10.63 -16.83
C ALA A 24 31.59 -9.95 -16.22
N TRP A 25 31.60 -8.63 -16.22
CA TRP A 25 30.47 -7.79 -15.86
C TRP A 25 29.95 -7.03 -17.07
N LEU A 26 28.65 -7.15 -17.34
CA LEU A 26 27.97 -6.39 -18.38
C LEU A 26 27.23 -5.21 -17.75
N VAL A 27 27.50 -4.01 -18.24
CA VAL A 27 26.77 -2.78 -17.89
C VAL A 27 25.96 -2.32 -19.10
N SER A 28 24.66 -2.13 -18.91
CA SER A 28 23.73 -1.66 -19.92
C SER A 28 22.79 -0.60 -19.36
N HIS A 29 22.17 0.21 -20.25
CA HIS A 29 21.10 1.09 -19.80
C HIS A 29 19.91 0.29 -19.29
N SER A 30 19.28 0.77 -18.21
CA SER A 30 18.01 0.27 -17.73
C SER A 30 16.87 1.03 -18.40
N ASP A 31 15.65 0.49 -18.32
CA ASP A 31 14.42 1.16 -18.76
C ASP A 31 14.07 2.40 -17.92
N ARG A 32 14.79 2.65 -16.82
CA ARG A 32 14.60 3.80 -15.95
C ARG A 32 15.66 4.87 -16.21
N PRO A 33 15.30 6.15 -16.31
CA PRO A 33 16.25 7.24 -16.49
C PRO A 33 17.33 7.23 -15.38
N ARG A 34 18.59 7.42 -15.78
CA ARG A 34 19.76 7.45 -14.88
C ARG A 34 20.02 6.16 -14.10
N MET A 35 19.42 5.04 -14.49
CA MET A 35 19.68 3.72 -13.90
C MET A 35 20.39 2.82 -14.90
N PHE A 36 21.27 1.98 -14.40
CA PHE A 36 22.05 1.05 -15.18
C PHE A 36 21.82 -0.36 -14.68
N ARG A 37 21.72 -1.30 -15.60
CA ARG A 37 21.66 -2.73 -15.31
C ARG A 37 23.04 -3.29 -15.31
N ILE A 38 23.41 -4.02 -14.27
CA ILE A 38 24.66 -4.76 -14.16
C ILE A 38 24.37 -6.24 -14.08
N GLN A 39 25.10 -7.03 -14.85
CA GLN A 39 24.98 -8.49 -14.89
C GLN A 39 26.39 -9.10 -14.76
N HIS A 40 26.53 -10.06 -13.84
CA HIS A 40 27.73 -10.84 -13.71
C HIS A 40 27.60 -12.14 -14.50
N ARG A 41 28.55 -12.41 -15.40
CA ARG A 41 28.61 -13.65 -16.20
C ARG A 41 29.79 -14.48 -15.77
N ARG A 42 29.55 -15.76 -15.54
CA ARG A 42 30.59 -16.77 -15.29
C ARG A 42 31.12 -17.34 -16.57
N ALA A 43 32.27 -18.05 -16.47
CA ALA A 43 32.92 -18.73 -17.58
C ALA A 43 32.02 -19.76 -18.31
N ASP A 44 31.04 -20.34 -17.61
CA ASP A 44 30.04 -21.27 -18.18
C ASP A 44 28.88 -20.57 -18.92
N GLY A 45 28.92 -19.25 -19.00
CA GLY A 45 27.89 -18.42 -19.63
C GLY A 45 26.66 -18.18 -18.76
N SER A 46 26.59 -18.71 -17.54
CA SER A 46 25.50 -18.44 -16.59
C SER A 46 25.60 -17.03 -16.01
N THR A 47 24.46 -16.46 -15.61
CA THR A 47 24.38 -15.15 -14.94
C THR A 47 23.94 -15.37 -13.51
N ASP A 48 24.77 -15.00 -12.54
CA ASP A 48 24.46 -15.16 -11.11
C ASP A 48 24.07 -13.86 -10.42
N ILE A 49 24.39 -12.70 -10.99
CA ILE A 49 23.94 -11.39 -10.52
C ILE A 49 23.30 -10.64 -11.69
N ASP A 50 22.10 -10.12 -11.46
CA ASP A 50 21.36 -9.29 -12.39
C ASP A 50 20.58 -8.24 -11.58
N THR A 51 21.09 -7.01 -11.53
CA THR A 51 20.52 -5.94 -10.71
C THR A 51 20.58 -4.59 -11.42
N VAL A 52 19.80 -3.63 -10.93
CA VAL A 52 19.73 -2.27 -11.45
C VAL A 52 20.22 -1.31 -10.37
N ILE A 53 21.16 -0.44 -10.73
CA ILE A 53 21.78 0.54 -9.82
C ILE A 53 21.77 1.94 -10.43
N ASP A 54 21.84 2.97 -9.61
CA ASP A 54 22.01 4.36 -10.04
C ASP A 54 23.46 4.65 -10.47
N LEU A 55 23.68 5.86 -11.01
CA LEU A 55 24.97 6.27 -11.53
C LEU A 55 26.06 6.32 -10.44
N ASP A 56 25.72 6.79 -9.23
CA ASP A 56 26.70 6.95 -8.15
C ASP A 56 27.21 5.59 -7.65
N ASN A 57 26.32 4.64 -7.48
CA ASN A 57 26.64 3.25 -7.13
C ASN A 57 27.38 2.54 -8.27
N LEU A 58 27.06 2.83 -9.53
CA LEU A 58 27.79 2.32 -10.68
C LEU A 58 29.22 2.84 -10.69
N ASP A 59 29.44 4.13 -10.50
CA ASP A 59 30.77 4.74 -10.45
C ASP A 59 31.63 4.15 -9.33
N ALA A 60 31.04 3.90 -8.17
CA ALA A 60 31.73 3.23 -7.08
C ALA A 60 32.17 1.79 -7.45
N LYS A 61 31.29 1.03 -8.14
CA LYS A 61 31.60 -0.32 -8.65
C LYS A 61 32.66 -0.31 -9.75
N LEU A 62 32.57 0.62 -10.69
CA LEU A 62 33.57 0.75 -11.77
C LEU A 62 34.97 1.03 -11.21
N ARG A 63 35.08 1.94 -10.23
CA ARG A 63 36.35 2.19 -9.52
C ARG A 63 36.87 0.98 -8.75
N LYS A 64 35.97 0.17 -8.18
CA LYS A 64 36.32 -1.09 -7.55
C LYS A 64 36.87 -2.11 -8.58
N TRP A 65 36.18 -2.35 -9.68
CA TRP A 65 36.55 -3.26 -10.73
C TRP A 65 37.92 -2.89 -11.38
N GLN A 66 38.16 -1.60 -11.62
CA GLN A 66 39.46 -1.12 -12.09
C GLN A 66 40.59 -1.49 -11.13
N ARG A 67 40.38 -1.32 -9.82
CA ARG A 67 41.39 -1.74 -8.81
C ARG A 67 41.60 -3.25 -8.75
N GLU A 68 40.57 -4.03 -9.08
CA GLU A 68 40.61 -5.49 -9.13
C GLU A 68 41.14 -6.03 -10.47
N GLY A 69 41.51 -5.15 -11.41
CA GLY A 69 42.14 -5.54 -12.67
C GLY A 69 41.19 -5.83 -13.82
N TYR A 70 39.89 -5.47 -13.69
CA TYR A 70 38.97 -5.58 -14.83
C TYR A 70 39.26 -4.51 -15.88
N THR A 71 39.26 -4.94 -17.15
CA THR A 71 39.44 -4.05 -18.30
C THR A 71 38.13 -3.93 -19.09
N ARG A 72 37.87 -2.74 -19.63
CA ARG A 72 36.69 -2.50 -20.46
C ARG A 72 36.92 -3.04 -21.87
N GLY A 73 35.99 -3.88 -22.37
CA GLY A 73 35.89 -4.32 -23.74
C GLY A 73 34.75 -3.60 -24.51
N ASP A 74 34.69 -3.77 -25.83
CA ASP A 74 33.64 -3.23 -26.67
C ASP A 74 32.30 -3.92 -26.39
N ALA A 75 31.23 -3.12 -26.35
CA ALA A 75 29.87 -3.58 -26.05
C ALA A 75 29.29 -4.59 -27.07
N ASP A 76 29.85 -4.63 -28.28
CA ASP A 76 29.40 -5.52 -29.37
C ASP A 76 29.77 -7.02 -29.12
N ALA A 77 30.62 -7.32 -28.13
CA ALA A 77 30.91 -8.68 -27.72
C ALA A 77 29.84 -9.30 -26.77
N ALA A 78 28.94 -8.48 -26.26
CA ALA A 78 27.80 -8.94 -25.50
C ALA A 78 26.71 -9.40 -26.47
N GLY A 79 26.66 -10.70 -26.76
CA GLY A 79 25.62 -11.31 -27.58
C GLY A 79 24.21 -10.80 -27.21
N ALA A 80 23.34 -10.69 -28.21
CA ALA A 80 21.95 -10.23 -28.05
C ALA A 80 21.28 -10.89 -26.83
N PRO A 81 20.44 -10.18 -26.08
CA PRO A 81 19.72 -10.76 -24.94
C PRO A 81 18.97 -12.00 -25.40
N PRO A 82 18.89 -13.07 -24.60
CA PRO A 82 18.25 -14.31 -25.03
C PRO A 82 16.81 -14.01 -25.47
N PRO A 83 16.36 -14.60 -26.61
CA PRO A 83 15.11 -14.25 -27.29
C PRO A 83 13.83 -14.44 -26.44
N HIS A 84 13.95 -15.13 -25.30
CA HIS A 84 12.82 -15.41 -24.41
C HIS A 84 12.28 -14.18 -23.64
N ARG A 85 13.07 -13.13 -23.38
CA ARG A 85 12.59 -11.97 -22.60
C ARG A 85 11.66 -11.03 -23.38
N ALA A 86 11.92 -10.78 -24.64
CA ALA A 86 11.04 -9.94 -25.48
C ALA A 86 9.69 -10.65 -25.76
N GLY A 87 9.68 -11.98 -25.86
CA GLY A 87 8.48 -12.81 -25.96
C GLY A 87 7.64 -12.79 -24.69
N PHE A 88 8.26 -12.96 -23.52
CA PHE A 88 7.57 -13.06 -22.23
C PHE A 88 6.68 -11.84 -21.94
N LEU A 89 7.19 -10.60 -22.06
CA LEU A 89 6.39 -9.38 -21.82
C LEU A 89 5.24 -9.25 -22.82
N ARG A 90 5.44 -9.66 -24.08
CA ARG A 90 4.39 -9.66 -25.09
C ARG A 90 3.31 -10.68 -24.77
N GLU A 91 3.67 -11.91 -24.39
CA GLU A 91 2.77 -12.96 -23.97
C GLU A 91 2.03 -12.59 -22.69
N LEU A 92 2.74 -12.02 -21.69
CA LEU A 92 2.13 -11.52 -20.46
C LEU A 92 1.09 -10.43 -20.74
N ARG A 93 1.43 -9.45 -21.59
CA ARG A 93 0.50 -8.37 -21.97
C ARG A 93 -0.70 -8.90 -22.77
N ALA A 94 -0.49 -9.93 -23.62
CA ALA A 94 -1.58 -10.59 -24.34
C ALA A 94 -2.50 -11.36 -23.41
N ALA A 95 -1.93 -12.13 -22.47
CA ALA A 95 -2.69 -12.84 -21.43
C ALA A 95 -3.46 -11.87 -20.52
N ALA A 96 -2.83 -10.75 -20.10
CA ALA A 96 -3.50 -9.72 -19.30
C ALA A 96 -4.67 -9.06 -20.05
N ARG A 97 -4.53 -8.82 -21.37
CA ARG A 97 -5.63 -8.31 -22.22
C ARG A 97 -6.75 -9.32 -22.37
N ALA A 98 -6.42 -10.61 -22.58
CA ALA A 98 -7.41 -11.69 -22.68
C ALA A 98 -8.19 -11.85 -21.38
N SER A 99 -7.52 -11.81 -20.22
CA SER A 99 -8.15 -11.85 -18.90
C SER A 99 -9.07 -10.64 -18.66
N ALA A 100 -8.63 -9.43 -19.08
CA ALA A 100 -9.45 -8.23 -18.97
C ALA A 100 -10.66 -8.26 -19.92
N GLN A 101 -10.58 -8.99 -21.02
CA GLN A 101 -11.65 -9.16 -22.00
C GLN A 101 -12.65 -10.23 -21.56
N ALA A 102 -12.17 -11.35 -20.99
CA ALA A 102 -12.99 -12.39 -20.36
C ALA A 102 -13.81 -11.85 -19.17
N ALA A 103 -13.20 -10.97 -18.36
CA ALA A 103 -13.89 -10.28 -17.26
C ALA A 103 -14.97 -9.28 -17.73
N LYS A 104 -15.03 -8.94 -19.01
CA LYS A 104 -16.05 -8.05 -19.60
C LYS A 104 -17.27 -8.78 -20.18
N THR A 105 -17.23 -10.10 -20.27
CA THR A 105 -18.39 -10.88 -20.73
C THR A 105 -19.31 -11.06 -19.52
N PRO A 106 -20.49 -10.42 -19.45
CA PRO A 106 -21.40 -10.62 -18.32
C PRO A 106 -21.90 -12.07 -18.35
N ASP A 107 -21.78 -12.73 -17.21
CA ASP A 107 -22.54 -13.95 -16.96
C ASP A 107 -24.03 -13.57 -16.93
N ALA A 108 -24.85 -14.10 -17.83
CA ALA A 108 -26.25 -13.71 -17.97
C ALA A 108 -27.09 -14.03 -16.71
N ASP A 109 -26.60 -14.92 -15.84
CA ASP A 109 -27.24 -15.32 -14.58
C ASP A 109 -26.59 -14.67 -13.33
N ALA A 110 -25.62 -13.76 -13.50
CA ALA A 110 -25.00 -13.09 -12.36
C ALA A 110 -25.97 -12.08 -11.72
N PRO A 111 -26.04 -12.02 -10.37
CA PRO A 111 -26.85 -11.02 -9.69
C PRO A 111 -26.40 -9.60 -10.11
N PRO A 112 -27.33 -8.61 -10.07
CA PRO A 112 -27.03 -7.25 -10.51
C PRO A 112 -25.79 -6.72 -9.80
N GLY A 113 -24.78 -6.40 -10.58
CA GLY A 113 -23.47 -5.93 -10.07
C GLY A 113 -23.39 -4.43 -10.02
N VAL A 114 -22.52 -3.92 -9.14
CA VAL A 114 -22.18 -2.50 -9.02
C VAL A 114 -20.80 -2.27 -9.64
N THR A 115 -20.71 -1.36 -10.61
CA THR A 115 -19.42 -1.03 -11.25
C THR A 115 -18.75 0.14 -10.55
N LEU A 116 -17.53 -0.08 -10.03
CA LEU A 116 -16.68 0.91 -9.38
C LEU A 116 -15.31 0.90 -10.05
N ALA A 117 -14.78 2.05 -10.41
CA ALA A 117 -13.47 2.19 -11.08
C ALA A 117 -13.28 1.20 -12.25
N GLY A 118 -14.35 0.91 -13.02
CA GLY A 118 -14.31 0.00 -14.15
C GLY A 118 -14.32 -1.50 -13.80
N VAL A 119 -14.58 -1.85 -12.54
CA VAL A 119 -14.70 -3.24 -12.06
C VAL A 119 -16.11 -3.48 -11.55
N THR A 120 -16.76 -4.56 -12.00
CA THR A 120 -18.08 -4.96 -11.55
C THR A 120 -17.96 -5.94 -10.38
N LEU A 121 -18.59 -5.58 -9.26
CA LEU A 121 -18.67 -6.39 -8.04
C LEU A 121 -20.11 -6.86 -7.86
N SER A 122 -20.30 -8.04 -7.27
CA SER A 122 -21.63 -8.52 -6.88
C SER A 122 -22.27 -7.59 -5.85
N ALA A 123 -23.59 -7.45 -5.90
CA ALA A 123 -24.31 -6.74 -4.85
C ALA A 123 -24.38 -7.57 -3.56
N GLY A 124 -24.24 -6.93 -2.42
CA GLY A 124 -24.45 -7.50 -1.10
C GLY A 124 -25.94 -7.54 -0.73
N ALA A 125 -26.23 -8.21 0.39
CA ALA A 125 -27.61 -8.35 0.90
C ALA A 125 -28.19 -7.08 1.54
N GLY A 126 -27.38 -6.01 1.68
CA GLY A 126 -27.78 -4.84 2.45
C GLY A 126 -27.73 -5.09 3.96
N GLY A 127 -28.34 -4.20 4.75
CA GLY A 127 -28.50 -4.37 6.19
C GLY A 127 -27.79 -3.31 7.04
N PRO A 128 -27.90 -3.40 8.38
CA PRO A 128 -27.45 -2.36 9.29
C PRO A 128 -25.94 -2.23 9.41
N LEU A 129 -25.19 -3.27 8.99
CA LEU A 129 -23.72 -3.26 8.99
C LEU A 129 -23.10 -2.74 7.69
N VAL A 130 -23.91 -2.31 6.72
CA VAL A 130 -23.41 -1.66 5.52
C VAL A 130 -22.93 -0.25 5.89
N PRO A 131 -21.66 0.10 5.62
CA PRO A 131 -21.15 1.43 5.93
C PRO A 131 -21.90 2.54 5.19
N ALA A 132 -21.92 3.74 5.76
CA ALA A 132 -22.47 4.89 5.08
C ALA A 132 -21.60 5.28 3.86
N ARG A 133 -22.26 5.61 2.75
CA ARG A 133 -21.56 6.15 1.57
C ARG A 133 -21.05 7.54 1.87
N ASN A 134 -19.78 7.78 1.58
CA ASN A 134 -19.19 9.10 1.60
C ASN A 134 -19.20 9.68 0.17
N PRO A 135 -20.03 10.70 -0.14
CA PRO A 135 -20.11 11.27 -1.48
C PRO A 135 -18.83 11.99 -1.91
N ALA A 136 -17.99 12.38 -0.95
CA ALA A 136 -16.71 13.01 -1.22
C ALA A 136 -15.58 11.99 -1.52
N TYR A 137 -15.83 10.70 -1.28
CA TYR A 137 -14.79 9.68 -1.47
C TYR A 137 -14.40 9.54 -2.95
N LEU A 138 -13.09 9.44 -3.18
CA LEU A 138 -12.52 9.19 -4.52
C LEU A 138 -11.82 7.83 -4.53
N PHE A 139 -12.21 6.98 -5.47
CA PHE A 139 -11.47 5.77 -5.77
C PHE A 139 -10.22 6.14 -6.57
N GLY A 140 -9.05 6.10 -5.92
CA GLY A 140 -7.77 6.44 -6.55
C GLY A 140 -7.37 5.46 -7.67
N ALA A 141 -6.30 5.78 -8.38
CA ALA A 141 -5.84 5.03 -9.56
C ALA A 141 -5.58 3.52 -9.31
N ARG A 142 -5.16 3.15 -8.08
CA ARG A 142 -4.91 1.75 -7.71
C ARG A 142 -6.17 0.98 -7.32
N ALA A 143 -7.31 1.65 -7.12
CA ALA A 143 -8.54 1.03 -6.66
C ALA A 143 -8.99 -0.13 -7.58
N ALA A 144 -8.89 0.02 -8.89
CA ALA A 144 -9.30 -1.01 -9.84
C ALA A 144 -8.62 -2.37 -9.61
N ASN A 145 -7.34 -2.40 -9.24
CA ASN A 145 -6.61 -3.64 -8.95
C ASN A 145 -7.10 -4.28 -7.65
N VAL A 146 -7.24 -3.45 -6.59
CA VAL A 146 -7.80 -3.90 -5.30
C VAL A 146 -9.21 -4.47 -5.49
N LEU A 147 -10.06 -3.80 -6.28
CA LEU A 147 -11.43 -4.24 -6.56
C LEU A 147 -11.47 -5.57 -7.32
N ARG A 148 -10.59 -5.81 -8.29
CA ARG A 148 -10.49 -7.12 -8.98
C ARG A 148 -10.12 -8.23 -8.01
N ASP A 149 -9.17 -7.98 -7.11
CA ASP A 149 -8.78 -8.94 -6.08
C ASP A 149 -9.91 -9.21 -5.07
N ILE A 150 -10.74 -8.22 -4.77
CA ILE A 150 -11.96 -8.42 -3.97
C ILE A 150 -12.95 -9.36 -4.67
N VAL A 151 -13.15 -9.17 -5.98
CA VAL A 151 -13.98 -10.08 -6.80
C VAL A 151 -13.45 -11.51 -6.76
N GLU A 152 -12.13 -11.68 -6.92
CA GLU A 152 -11.45 -12.98 -6.86
C GLU A 152 -11.34 -13.57 -5.43
N ASN A 153 -11.89 -12.90 -4.43
CA ASN A 153 -11.79 -13.31 -3.02
C ASN A 153 -10.33 -13.49 -2.53
N ARG A 154 -9.42 -12.64 -3.00
CA ARG A 154 -8.05 -12.60 -2.47
C ARG A 154 -8.04 -12.02 -1.06
N ARG A 155 -7.11 -12.49 -0.23
CA ARG A 155 -6.86 -11.90 1.08
C ARG A 155 -5.98 -10.67 0.90
N LEU A 156 -6.45 -9.50 1.35
CA LEU A 156 -5.80 -8.22 1.07
C LEU A 156 -5.26 -7.59 2.34
N LEU A 157 -3.98 -7.25 2.33
CA LEU A 157 -3.33 -6.43 3.35
C LEU A 157 -3.01 -5.05 2.73
N LEU A 158 -3.62 -4.00 3.27
CA LEU A 158 -3.37 -2.63 2.86
C LEU A 158 -2.39 -1.99 3.82
N ILE A 159 -1.23 -1.59 3.33
CA ILE A 159 -0.20 -0.89 4.11
C ILE A 159 -0.09 0.57 3.69
N GLY A 160 0.39 1.42 4.56
CA GLY A 160 0.61 2.85 4.28
C GLY A 160 0.44 3.72 5.50
N HIS A 161 0.71 5.00 5.35
CA HIS A 161 0.65 5.96 6.45
C HIS A 161 -0.74 6.09 7.06
N THR A 162 -0.77 6.51 8.33
CA THR A 162 -2.04 6.85 9.01
C THR A 162 -2.81 7.89 8.23
N GLY A 163 -4.12 7.63 8.02
CA GLY A 163 -5.02 8.56 7.30
C GLY A 163 -4.81 8.61 5.78
N SER A 164 -4.12 7.63 5.18
CA SER A 164 -4.01 7.48 3.71
C SER A 164 -5.27 6.88 3.06
N GLY A 165 -6.26 6.43 3.85
CA GLY A 165 -7.52 5.89 3.33
C GLY A 165 -7.57 4.37 3.19
N LYS A 166 -6.66 3.61 3.81
CA LYS A 166 -6.63 2.12 3.77
C LYS A 166 -7.99 1.50 4.07
N THR A 167 -8.48 1.70 5.29
CA THR A 167 -9.77 1.17 5.75
C THR A 167 -10.93 1.75 4.96
N SER A 168 -10.86 3.05 4.64
CA SER A 168 -11.90 3.74 3.86
C SER A 168 -12.09 3.16 2.46
N LEU A 169 -11.04 2.66 1.82
CA LEU A 169 -11.14 2.00 0.51
C LEU A 169 -12.08 0.78 0.57
N ILE A 170 -11.91 -0.06 1.59
CA ILE A 170 -12.74 -1.25 1.78
C ILE A 170 -14.15 -0.87 2.20
N GLU A 171 -14.30 0.04 3.20
CA GLU A 171 -15.61 0.48 3.68
C GLU A 171 -16.43 1.16 2.57
N GLN A 172 -15.82 2.03 1.75
CA GLN A 172 -16.54 2.68 0.67
C GLN A 172 -16.88 1.71 -0.48
N THR A 173 -16.03 0.72 -0.73
CA THR A 173 -16.38 -0.37 -1.66
C THR A 173 -17.60 -1.14 -1.14
N ALA A 174 -17.59 -1.55 0.13
CA ALA A 174 -18.71 -2.24 0.77
C ALA A 174 -19.99 -1.39 0.79
N ALA A 175 -19.86 -0.10 1.10
CA ALA A 175 -20.98 0.86 1.10
C ALA A 175 -21.67 0.96 -0.27
N HIS A 176 -20.88 1.02 -1.35
CA HIS A 176 -21.42 1.12 -2.71
C HIS A 176 -22.02 -0.18 -3.20
N THR A 177 -21.50 -1.31 -2.75
CA THR A 177 -21.97 -2.65 -3.15
C THR A 177 -23.00 -3.25 -2.20
N GLY A 178 -23.27 -2.62 -1.04
CA GLY A 178 -24.27 -3.10 -0.08
C GLY A 178 -23.79 -4.30 0.77
N HIS A 179 -22.48 -4.46 0.97
CA HIS A 179 -21.94 -5.51 1.85
C HIS A 179 -21.80 -5.03 3.29
N GLY A 180 -22.21 -5.87 4.24
CA GLY A 180 -22.00 -5.61 5.67
C GLY A 180 -20.54 -5.76 6.04
N VAL A 181 -20.02 -4.86 6.89
CA VAL A 181 -18.62 -4.83 7.35
C VAL A 181 -18.56 -5.00 8.85
N LEU A 182 -17.69 -5.89 9.31
CA LEU A 182 -17.23 -5.95 10.68
C LEU A 182 -15.78 -5.48 10.75
N ARG A 183 -15.45 -4.70 11.78
CA ARG A 183 -14.08 -4.25 12.04
C ARG A 183 -13.59 -4.81 13.36
N ALA A 184 -12.38 -5.35 13.34
CA ALA A 184 -11.64 -5.76 14.53
C ALA A 184 -10.37 -4.91 14.59
N ASN A 185 -10.35 -3.96 15.54
CA ASN A 185 -9.15 -3.13 15.76
C ASN A 185 -8.21 -3.86 16.70
N MET A 186 -7.01 -4.18 16.21
CA MET A 186 -6.01 -4.90 16.98
C MET A 186 -5.31 -3.97 17.96
N ASN A 187 -5.17 -4.43 19.18
CA ASN A 187 -4.39 -3.76 20.23
C ASN A 187 -3.86 -4.81 21.21
N GLY A 188 -2.98 -4.40 22.13
CA GLY A 188 -2.39 -5.31 23.14
C GLY A 188 -3.37 -5.94 24.16
N GLN A 189 -4.66 -5.62 24.10
CA GLN A 189 -5.71 -6.21 24.92
C GLN A 189 -6.64 -7.15 24.15
N THR A 190 -6.53 -7.18 22.82
CA THR A 190 -7.34 -8.07 21.98
C THR A 190 -6.93 -9.51 22.25
N THR A 191 -7.86 -10.34 22.68
CA THR A 191 -7.61 -11.75 23.00
C THR A 191 -8.04 -12.68 21.86
N VAL A 192 -7.49 -13.91 21.87
CA VAL A 192 -7.95 -14.96 20.96
C VAL A 192 -9.44 -15.24 21.14
N GLY A 193 -9.95 -15.17 22.38
CA GLY A 193 -11.37 -15.35 22.69
C GLY A 193 -12.27 -14.30 22.02
N ASP A 194 -11.87 -13.04 21.99
CA ASP A 194 -12.62 -11.98 21.29
C ASP A 194 -12.68 -12.25 19.78
N PHE A 195 -11.64 -12.89 19.27
CA PHE A 195 -11.50 -13.15 17.85
C PHE A 195 -12.23 -14.42 17.40
N ILE A 196 -12.13 -15.52 18.15
CA ILE A 196 -12.76 -16.81 17.81
C ILE A 196 -14.04 -17.10 18.57
N GLY A 197 -14.19 -16.63 19.80
CA GLY A 197 -15.34 -16.84 20.66
C GLY A 197 -15.01 -17.42 22.03
N PHE A 198 -16.00 -17.45 22.89
CA PHE A 198 -15.85 -17.90 24.28
C PHE A 198 -17.17 -18.42 24.86
N TRP A 199 -17.06 -19.24 25.90
CA TRP A 199 -18.21 -19.68 26.69
C TRP A 199 -18.60 -18.63 27.74
N THR A 200 -19.89 -18.36 27.85
CA THR A 200 -20.43 -17.47 28.88
C THR A 200 -21.72 -18.05 29.48
N VAL A 201 -22.16 -17.48 30.60
CA VAL A 201 -23.43 -17.86 31.24
C VAL A 201 -24.46 -16.75 30.99
N LYS A 202 -25.59 -17.12 30.41
CA LYS A 202 -26.73 -16.23 30.19
C LYS A 202 -28.02 -16.92 30.55
N GLY A 203 -28.80 -16.30 31.45
CA GLY A 203 -30.06 -16.89 31.90
C GLY A 203 -29.91 -18.25 32.60
N GLY A 204 -28.78 -18.53 33.28
CA GLY A 204 -28.49 -19.79 33.94
C GLY A 204 -28.00 -20.93 33.03
N ALA A 205 -27.93 -20.70 31.71
CA ALA A 205 -27.39 -21.67 30.75
C ALA A 205 -26.02 -21.24 30.25
N THR A 206 -25.12 -22.22 30.06
CA THR A 206 -23.83 -21.99 29.39
C THR A 206 -24.05 -21.91 27.90
N ILE A 207 -23.68 -20.81 27.30
CA ILE A 207 -23.80 -20.55 25.86
C ILE A 207 -22.45 -20.18 25.27
N TRP A 208 -22.24 -20.58 24.04
CA TRP A 208 -21.11 -20.11 23.23
C TRP A 208 -21.47 -18.78 22.57
N VAL A 209 -20.52 -17.83 22.59
CA VAL A 209 -20.62 -16.57 21.83
C VAL A 209 -19.52 -16.59 20.79
N ASP A 210 -19.91 -16.55 19.51
CA ASP A 210 -18.94 -16.45 18.40
C ASP A 210 -18.17 -15.13 18.50
N GLY A 211 -16.86 -15.20 18.31
CA GLY A 211 -16.03 -14.01 18.11
C GLY A 211 -16.25 -13.37 16.74
N VAL A 212 -15.52 -12.31 16.47
CA VAL A 212 -15.69 -11.52 15.25
C VAL A 212 -15.41 -12.32 13.98
N LEU A 213 -14.43 -13.23 13.99
CA LEU A 213 -14.04 -14.04 12.83
C LEU A 213 -15.10 -15.07 12.43
N PRO A 214 -15.52 -16.04 13.30
CA PRO A 214 -16.57 -16.98 12.92
C PRO A 214 -17.90 -16.30 12.66
N GLY A 215 -18.21 -15.19 13.34
CA GLY A 215 -19.41 -14.40 13.09
C GLY A 215 -19.42 -13.82 11.65
N ALA A 216 -18.32 -13.24 11.21
CA ALA A 216 -18.18 -12.72 9.85
C ALA A 216 -18.19 -13.85 8.81
N MET A 217 -17.49 -14.96 9.09
CA MET A 217 -17.41 -16.11 8.18
C MET A 217 -18.79 -16.74 7.92
N ARG A 218 -19.62 -16.93 8.97
CA ARG A 218 -20.94 -17.54 8.85
C ARG A 218 -21.94 -16.65 8.11
N GLN A 219 -21.90 -15.34 8.37
CA GLN A 219 -22.89 -14.40 7.85
C GLN A 219 -22.47 -13.76 6.53
N GLY A 220 -21.25 -14.04 6.06
CA GLY A 220 -20.75 -13.50 4.78
C GLY A 220 -20.40 -12.02 4.85
N PHE A 221 -20.12 -11.49 6.03
CA PHE A 221 -19.66 -10.12 6.18
C PHE A 221 -18.21 -9.94 5.73
N TRP A 222 -17.87 -8.75 5.34
CA TRP A 222 -16.50 -8.35 5.11
C TRP A 222 -15.84 -8.05 6.45
N LEU A 223 -14.77 -8.76 6.76
CA LEU A 223 -14.01 -8.54 8.00
C LEU A 223 -12.75 -7.73 7.70
N ILE A 224 -12.62 -6.59 8.37
CA ILE A 224 -11.41 -5.76 8.35
C ILE A 224 -10.70 -5.92 9.69
N VAL A 225 -9.49 -6.50 9.65
CA VAL A 225 -8.57 -6.55 10.78
C VAL A 225 -7.69 -5.30 10.71
N ASP A 226 -8.08 -4.25 11.43
CA ASP A 226 -7.36 -3.00 11.44
C ASP A 226 -6.14 -3.07 12.36
N GLU A 227 -5.03 -2.45 11.91
CA GLU A 227 -3.78 -2.39 12.67
C GLU A 227 -3.22 -3.77 13.03
N VAL A 228 -3.22 -4.70 12.07
CA VAL A 228 -2.78 -6.09 12.27
C VAL A 228 -1.32 -6.20 12.72
N ASP A 229 -0.52 -5.18 12.49
CA ASP A 229 0.84 -5.01 12.99
C ASP A 229 0.93 -4.83 14.52
N PHE A 230 -0.19 -4.54 15.21
CA PHE A 230 -0.30 -4.55 16.67
C PHE A 230 -0.91 -5.85 17.24
N ALA A 231 -1.27 -6.80 16.37
CA ALA A 231 -1.88 -8.05 16.83
C ALA A 231 -0.86 -8.96 17.54
N GLU A 232 -1.32 -9.63 18.59
CA GLU A 232 -0.55 -10.67 19.27
C GLU A 232 -0.29 -11.87 18.34
N PRO A 233 0.87 -12.54 18.43
CA PRO A 233 1.21 -13.68 17.58
C PRO A 233 0.15 -14.81 17.59
N ALA A 234 -0.55 -15.00 18.70
CA ALA A 234 -1.62 -15.99 18.83
C ALA A 234 -2.82 -15.69 17.89
N ILE A 235 -3.17 -14.41 17.71
CA ILE A 235 -4.22 -13.98 16.77
C ILE A 235 -3.77 -14.18 15.33
N LEU A 236 -2.52 -13.84 15.01
CA LEU A 236 -1.96 -14.09 13.68
C LEU A 236 -1.97 -15.57 13.31
N ALA A 237 -1.70 -16.47 14.30
CA ALA A 237 -1.77 -17.90 14.09
C ALA A 237 -3.19 -18.38 13.75
N VAL A 238 -4.22 -17.83 14.40
CA VAL A 238 -5.63 -18.12 14.08
C VAL A 238 -5.98 -17.65 12.66
N LEU A 239 -5.56 -16.44 12.30
CA LEU A 239 -5.78 -15.90 10.93
C LEU A 239 -5.15 -16.77 9.87
N THR A 240 -3.97 -17.35 10.12
CA THR A 240 -3.25 -18.18 9.15
C THR A 240 -4.10 -19.32 8.59
N ALA A 241 -4.92 -19.96 9.44
CA ALA A 241 -5.81 -21.05 9.01
C ALA A 241 -6.88 -20.61 7.98
N VAL A 242 -7.34 -19.35 8.07
CA VAL A 242 -8.38 -18.79 7.19
C VAL A 242 -7.79 -18.12 5.94
N LEU A 243 -6.50 -17.80 5.98
CA LEU A 243 -5.79 -17.19 4.85
C LEU A 243 -5.52 -18.17 3.71
N GLU A 244 -5.42 -19.46 4.01
CA GLU A 244 -5.19 -20.49 2.99
C GLU A 244 -6.35 -20.59 1.98
N PRO A 245 -6.11 -21.02 0.75
CA PRO A 245 -7.16 -21.29 -0.23
C PRO A 245 -8.18 -22.30 0.30
N GLY A 246 -9.45 -21.91 0.38
CA GLY A 246 -10.51 -22.76 0.98
C GLY A 246 -10.39 -22.92 2.50
N GLY A 247 -9.61 -22.05 3.15
CA GLY A 247 -9.33 -22.08 4.59
C GLY A 247 -10.60 -22.11 5.43
N ARG A 248 -10.58 -22.96 6.48
CA ARG A 248 -11.67 -23.15 7.43
C ARG A 248 -11.17 -22.87 8.81
N LEU A 249 -12.05 -22.39 9.69
CA LEU A 249 -11.72 -22.15 11.09
C LEU A 249 -12.18 -23.33 11.94
N LEU A 250 -11.26 -23.92 12.70
CA LEU A 250 -11.56 -24.95 13.70
C LEU A 250 -11.75 -24.30 15.06
N LEU A 251 -12.95 -24.39 15.62
CA LEU A 251 -13.29 -23.93 16.97
C LEU A 251 -13.10 -25.10 17.96
N LYS A 252 -11.86 -25.29 18.43
CA LYS A 252 -11.50 -26.38 19.36
C LYS A 252 -12.29 -26.30 20.66
N GLU A 253 -12.42 -25.11 21.19
CA GLU A 253 -13.12 -24.82 22.45
C GLU A 253 -14.63 -25.08 22.35
N LYS A 254 -15.18 -25.14 21.11
CA LYS A 254 -16.60 -25.42 20.83
C LYS A 254 -16.84 -26.88 20.38
N GLY A 255 -15.97 -27.80 20.81
CA GLY A 255 -16.11 -29.23 20.46
C GLY A 255 -15.68 -29.53 19.01
N ASP A 256 -14.60 -28.93 18.57
CA ASP A 256 -14.00 -29.13 17.25
C ASP A 256 -14.92 -28.76 16.06
N GLU A 257 -15.81 -27.79 16.25
CA GLU A 257 -16.66 -27.29 15.19
C GLU A 257 -15.83 -26.65 14.07
N ILE A 258 -16.10 -27.06 12.84
CA ILE A 258 -15.46 -26.47 11.65
C ILE A 258 -16.38 -25.43 11.03
N VAL A 259 -15.93 -24.18 10.97
CA VAL A 259 -16.60 -23.06 10.31
C VAL A 259 -16.04 -22.89 8.89
N ALA A 260 -16.88 -23.13 7.90
CA ALA A 260 -16.57 -22.80 6.51
C ALA A 260 -17.00 -21.35 6.19
N PRO A 261 -16.22 -20.59 5.39
CA PRO A 261 -16.59 -19.23 5.04
C PRO A 261 -17.78 -19.21 4.07
N HIS A 262 -18.72 -18.32 4.32
CA HIS A 262 -19.79 -18.00 3.37
C HIS A 262 -19.19 -17.45 2.07
N PRO A 263 -19.78 -17.71 0.87
CA PRO A 263 -19.25 -17.23 -0.40
C PRO A 263 -19.02 -15.71 -0.49
N SER A 264 -19.83 -14.92 0.20
CA SER A 264 -19.69 -13.45 0.27
C SER A 264 -18.65 -12.98 1.27
N PHE A 265 -18.10 -13.84 2.14
CA PHE A 265 -17.10 -13.47 3.12
C PHE A 265 -15.83 -12.97 2.44
N ARG A 266 -15.31 -11.85 2.92
CA ARG A 266 -14.03 -11.27 2.51
C ARG A 266 -13.21 -10.94 3.74
N LEU A 267 -11.90 -11.16 3.67
CA LEU A 267 -10.97 -10.86 4.74
C LEU A 267 -9.93 -9.84 4.27
N PHE A 268 -9.86 -8.74 5.01
CA PHE A 268 -8.94 -7.64 4.80
C PHE A 268 -8.16 -7.38 6.07
N ALA A 269 -6.95 -6.88 5.91
CA ALA A 269 -6.17 -6.34 7.00
C ALA A 269 -5.60 -4.97 6.62
N THR A 270 -5.35 -4.13 7.62
CA THR A 270 -4.58 -2.89 7.46
C THR A 270 -3.38 -2.90 8.39
N ALA A 271 -2.28 -2.27 7.97
CA ALA A 271 -1.10 -2.04 8.77
C ALA A 271 -0.47 -0.69 8.41
N ASN A 272 0.25 -0.10 9.34
CA ASN A 272 1.05 1.09 9.07
C ASN A 272 2.43 0.69 8.54
N ALA A 273 2.96 -0.44 9.01
CA ALA A 273 4.20 -1.04 8.55
C ALA A 273 4.03 -2.55 8.41
N ALA A 274 4.66 -3.17 7.42
CA ALA A 274 4.62 -4.61 7.23
C ALA A 274 6.01 -5.16 6.97
N GLY A 275 6.38 -6.25 7.68
CA GLY A 275 7.64 -6.95 7.51
C GLY A 275 8.88 -6.21 8.02
N ALA A 276 10.02 -6.93 8.06
CA ALA A 276 11.27 -6.41 8.58
C ALA A 276 11.89 -5.28 7.74
N MET A 277 11.59 -5.26 6.45
CA MET A 277 12.16 -4.33 5.47
C MET A 277 11.26 -3.11 5.20
N SER A 278 10.17 -2.92 5.96
CA SER A 278 9.32 -1.75 5.79
C SER A 278 10.09 -0.46 6.07
N ARG A 279 10.14 0.42 5.07
CA ARG A 279 10.75 1.76 5.19
C ARG A 279 10.09 2.65 6.23
N PHE A 280 8.85 2.34 6.64
CA PHE A 280 8.08 3.13 7.62
C PHE A 280 8.18 2.59 9.05
N ARG A 281 8.91 1.49 9.27
CA ARG A 281 8.96 0.83 10.57
C ARG A 281 9.45 1.73 11.71
N HIS A 282 10.45 2.56 11.42
CA HIS A 282 11.02 3.50 12.40
C HIS A 282 10.04 4.57 12.88
N LEU A 283 8.98 4.83 12.10
CA LEU A 283 7.95 5.83 12.39
C LEU A 283 6.82 5.28 13.27
N TYR A 284 6.65 3.94 13.32
CA TYR A 284 5.55 3.30 14.03
C TYR A 284 6.09 2.43 15.15
N GLN A 285 6.37 3.07 16.30
CA GLN A 285 6.84 2.38 17.50
C GLN A 285 5.74 1.46 18.04
N GLY A 286 6.13 0.24 18.46
CA GLY A 286 5.20 -0.76 18.99
C GLY A 286 4.57 -1.68 17.94
N ALA A 287 4.75 -1.43 16.65
CA ALA A 287 4.32 -2.36 15.62
C ALA A 287 5.18 -3.64 15.61
N ASN A 288 4.53 -4.79 15.65
CA ASN A 288 5.19 -6.09 15.56
C ASN A 288 5.67 -6.36 14.14
N VAL A 289 6.82 -7.05 14.01
CA VAL A 289 7.28 -7.54 12.72
C VAL A 289 6.50 -8.78 12.35
N MET A 290 5.70 -8.69 11.31
CA MET A 290 5.05 -9.86 10.74
C MET A 290 6.08 -10.72 10.00
N ASN A 291 6.03 -12.04 10.21
CA ASN A 291 6.94 -12.95 9.53
C ASN A 291 6.56 -13.13 8.05
N ASP A 292 7.53 -13.50 7.22
CA ASP A 292 7.36 -13.65 5.78
C ASP A 292 6.29 -14.69 5.43
N ALA A 293 6.23 -15.81 6.17
CA ALA A 293 5.24 -16.85 5.94
C ALA A 293 3.79 -16.36 6.15
N PHE A 294 3.56 -15.42 7.08
CA PHE A 294 2.26 -14.77 7.24
C PHE A 294 1.98 -13.78 6.09
N LEU A 295 2.99 -13.00 5.69
CA LEU A 295 2.87 -12.02 4.61
C LEU A 295 2.63 -12.66 3.25
N ASP A 296 3.23 -13.82 2.95
CA ASP A 296 3.06 -14.56 1.70
C ASP A 296 1.61 -14.99 1.42
N ARG A 297 0.77 -15.06 2.46
CA ARG A 297 -0.65 -15.41 2.35
C ARG A 297 -1.53 -14.23 1.97
N TRP A 298 -0.99 -13.01 2.00
CA TRP A 298 -1.69 -11.79 1.67
C TRP A 298 -1.26 -11.26 0.30
N ARG A 299 -2.18 -10.67 -0.41
CA ARG A 299 -1.84 -9.74 -1.47
C ARG A 299 -1.71 -8.35 -0.86
N VAL A 300 -0.50 -7.81 -0.89
CA VAL A 300 -0.15 -6.57 -0.20
C VAL A 300 -0.24 -5.40 -1.17
N TYR A 301 -0.99 -4.36 -0.79
CA TYR A 301 -1.06 -3.10 -1.51
C TYR A 301 -0.57 -1.95 -0.63
N GLU A 302 0.34 -1.16 -1.16
CA GLU A 302 0.73 0.11 -0.55
C GLU A 302 -0.25 1.21 -0.98
N ILE A 303 -0.86 1.86 0.01
CA ILE A 303 -1.85 2.93 -0.18
C ILE A 303 -1.20 4.25 0.23
N ASP A 304 -0.81 5.01 -0.77
CA ASP A 304 -0.26 6.34 -0.61
C ASP A 304 -1.36 7.38 -0.35
N TYR A 305 -0.95 8.58 0.05
CA TYR A 305 -1.85 9.72 0.07
C TYR A 305 -2.35 10.07 -1.32
N LEU A 306 -3.50 10.73 -1.38
CA LEU A 306 -4.05 11.27 -2.62
C LEU A 306 -3.10 12.31 -3.24
N THR A 307 -3.20 12.49 -4.56
CA THR A 307 -2.52 13.60 -5.23
C THR A 307 -3.10 14.93 -4.74
N PRO A 308 -2.35 16.05 -4.79
CA PRO A 308 -2.90 17.36 -4.42
C PRO A 308 -4.20 17.71 -5.17
N ALA A 309 -4.30 17.34 -6.45
CA ALA A 309 -5.50 17.57 -7.25
C ALA A 309 -6.71 16.75 -6.73
N ASP A 310 -6.47 15.49 -6.36
CA ASP A 310 -7.51 14.63 -5.78
C ASP A 310 -7.92 15.11 -4.39
N GLU A 311 -6.97 15.57 -3.56
CA GLU A 311 -7.29 16.14 -2.23
C GLU A 311 -8.11 17.43 -2.35
N ALA A 312 -7.74 18.32 -3.25
CA ALA A 312 -8.54 19.51 -3.55
C ALA A 312 -9.97 19.13 -4.01
N ALA A 313 -10.10 18.07 -4.82
CA ALA A 313 -11.41 17.57 -5.21
C ALA A 313 -12.21 16.98 -4.02
N VAL A 314 -11.54 16.27 -3.10
CA VAL A 314 -12.16 15.78 -1.86
C VAL A 314 -12.64 16.94 -0.99
N LEU A 315 -11.82 17.98 -0.78
CA LEU A 315 -12.22 19.16 -0.02
C LEU A 315 -13.44 19.84 -0.61
N ARG A 316 -13.46 20.09 -1.93
CA ARG A 316 -14.61 20.69 -2.61
C ARG A 316 -15.88 19.84 -2.49
N ARG A 317 -15.77 18.51 -2.60
CA ARG A 317 -16.92 17.61 -2.43
C ARG A 317 -17.40 17.56 -0.98
N THR A 318 -16.49 17.67 0.00
CA THR A 318 -16.83 17.63 1.42
C THR A 318 -17.52 18.91 1.87
N PHE A 319 -17.03 20.07 1.43
CA PHE A 319 -17.45 21.37 1.95
C PHE A 319 -18.34 22.18 0.98
N GLY A 320 -18.47 21.72 -0.25
CA GLY A 320 -19.28 22.38 -1.28
C GLY A 320 -18.77 23.78 -1.60
N GLU A 321 -19.69 24.72 -1.77
CA GLU A 321 -19.38 26.10 -2.12
C GLU A 321 -18.63 26.88 -1.03
N ARG A 322 -18.56 26.36 0.19
CA ARG A 322 -17.80 26.99 1.28
C ARG A 322 -16.28 26.99 1.06
N VAL A 323 -15.80 26.12 0.18
CA VAL A 323 -14.38 26.01 -0.20
C VAL A 323 -14.25 26.28 -1.69
N SER A 324 -13.70 27.44 -2.06
CA SER A 324 -13.44 27.78 -3.45
C SER A 324 -12.37 26.85 -4.07
N PRO A 325 -12.33 26.73 -5.40
CA PRO A 325 -11.24 25.96 -6.06
C PRO A 325 -9.84 26.41 -5.64
N ALA A 326 -9.59 27.72 -5.61
CA ALA A 326 -8.30 28.28 -5.22
C ALA A 326 -7.93 27.94 -3.76
N MET A 327 -8.91 28.03 -2.84
CA MET A 327 -8.71 27.64 -1.44
C MET A 327 -8.40 26.14 -1.32
N ALA A 328 -9.13 25.28 -2.03
CA ALA A 328 -8.90 23.84 -2.02
C ALA A 328 -7.48 23.49 -2.54
N ASP A 329 -7.05 24.13 -3.63
CA ASP A 329 -5.73 23.91 -4.23
C ASP A 329 -4.62 24.37 -3.28
N THR A 330 -4.78 25.52 -2.61
CA THR A 330 -3.83 26.03 -1.60
C THR A 330 -3.71 25.06 -0.42
N LEU A 331 -4.82 24.60 0.15
CA LEU A 331 -4.83 23.68 1.28
C LEU A 331 -4.20 22.32 0.92
N ALA A 332 -4.49 21.80 -0.25
CA ALA A 332 -3.87 20.58 -0.77
C ALA A 332 -2.36 20.76 -1.01
N ALA A 333 -1.92 21.94 -1.47
CA ALA A 333 -0.52 22.25 -1.65
C ALA A 333 0.25 22.29 -0.32
N ILE A 334 -0.35 22.86 0.73
CA ILE A 334 0.19 22.86 2.10
C ILE A 334 0.35 21.42 2.61
N ALA A 335 -0.69 20.60 2.50
CA ALA A 335 -0.62 19.20 2.91
C ALA A 335 0.49 18.43 2.17
N ALA A 336 0.62 18.64 0.87
CA ALA A 336 1.68 18.06 0.06
C ALA A 336 3.08 18.57 0.45
N ALA A 337 3.22 19.83 0.82
CA ALA A 337 4.49 20.40 1.30
C ALA A 337 4.90 19.78 2.64
N CYS A 338 3.96 19.63 3.59
CA CYS A 338 4.21 18.95 4.87
C CYS A 338 4.61 17.47 4.66
N ARG A 339 3.99 16.76 3.71
CA ARG A 339 4.36 15.37 3.41
C ARG A 339 5.75 15.25 2.81
N ARG A 340 6.13 16.18 1.91
CA ARG A 340 7.51 16.22 1.39
C ARG A 340 8.54 16.51 2.50
N ALA A 341 8.19 17.34 3.48
CA ALA A 341 9.05 17.56 4.64
C ALA A 341 9.18 16.28 5.49
N PHE A 342 8.07 15.56 5.69
CA PHE A 342 8.08 14.27 6.38
C PHE A 342 8.89 13.20 5.63
N GLU A 343 8.82 13.13 4.30
CA GLU A 343 9.61 12.21 3.47
C GLU A 343 11.12 12.49 3.51
N ARG A 344 11.51 13.71 3.87
CA ARG A 344 12.91 14.13 4.06
C ARG A 344 13.38 14.04 5.52
N ASP A 345 12.55 13.48 6.40
CA ASP A 345 12.78 13.42 7.85
C ASP A 345 12.87 14.81 8.54
N ASP A 346 12.39 15.89 7.87
CA ASP A 346 12.28 17.23 8.46
C ASP A 346 11.10 17.32 9.45
N LEU A 347 10.08 16.49 9.30
CA LEU A 347 8.93 16.34 10.20
C LEU A 347 8.87 14.92 10.74
N ALA A 348 8.61 14.76 12.03
CA ALA A 348 8.43 13.45 12.67
C ALA A 348 7.04 12.85 12.44
N SER A 349 6.05 13.65 12.04
CA SER A 349 4.65 13.23 11.89
C SER A 349 4.11 13.53 10.50
N ALA A 350 3.51 12.53 9.85
CA ALA A 350 2.87 12.70 8.55
C ALA A 350 1.62 13.59 8.63
N PHE A 351 1.41 14.41 7.61
CA PHE A 351 0.23 15.26 7.48
C PHE A 351 -0.88 14.50 6.72
N SER A 352 -1.82 13.90 7.46
CA SER A 352 -2.87 13.05 6.88
C SER A 352 -3.98 13.85 6.21
N THR A 353 -4.67 13.25 5.21
CA THR A 353 -5.89 13.81 4.61
C THR A 353 -6.99 14.05 5.66
N ARG A 354 -7.09 13.18 6.70
CA ARG A 354 -8.00 13.39 7.83
C ARG A 354 -7.70 14.69 8.58
N ARG A 355 -6.40 14.96 8.82
CA ARG A 355 -5.97 16.20 9.47
C ARG A 355 -6.29 17.43 8.60
N LEU A 356 -6.11 17.32 7.29
CA LEU A 356 -6.45 18.38 6.34
C LEU A 356 -7.94 18.72 6.37
N ILE A 357 -8.81 17.70 6.37
CA ILE A 357 -10.27 17.89 6.44
C ILE A 357 -10.67 18.52 7.79
N ASP A 358 -10.12 18.02 8.91
CA ASP A 358 -10.38 18.51 10.25
C ASP A 358 -9.97 20.00 10.40
N TRP A 359 -8.78 20.34 9.90
CA TRP A 359 -8.32 21.73 9.88
C TRP A 359 -9.21 22.63 9.02
N THR A 360 -9.60 22.19 7.82
CA THR A 360 -10.50 22.94 6.93
C THR A 360 -11.86 23.17 7.58
N ASP A 361 -12.44 22.15 8.24
CA ASP A 361 -13.73 22.28 8.91
C ASP A 361 -13.67 23.34 10.04
N LEU A 362 -12.62 23.29 10.86
CA LEU A 362 -12.48 24.26 11.93
C LEU A 362 -12.20 25.68 11.42
N MET A 363 -11.36 25.80 10.38
CA MET A 363 -11.06 27.07 9.72
C MET A 363 -12.34 27.76 9.17
N LEU A 364 -13.23 26.97 8.57
CA LEU A 364 -14.51 27.46 8.08
C LEU A 364 -15.47 27.91 9.19
N ARG A 365 -15.24 27.50 10.43
CA ARG A 365 -16.02 27.92 11.61
C ARG A 365 -15.41 29.12 12.32
N THR A 366 -14.09 29.18 12.46
CA THR A 366 -13.39 30.27 13.16
C THR A 366 -13.14 31.47 12.26
N GLY A 367 -13.01 31.26 10.95
CA GLY A 367 -12.58 32.28 10.00
C GLY A 367 -11.05 32.54 10.03
N ASP A 368 -10.30 31.82 10.88
CA ASP A 368 -8.88 32.02 11.09
C ASP A 368 -8.10 30.71 10.91
N PRO A 369 -7.17 30.64 9.92
CA PRO A 369 -6.36 29.45 9.67
C PRO A 369 -5.40 29.11 10.83
N GLU A 370 -4.85 30.10 11.52
CA GLU A 370 -3.88 29.92 12.61
C GLU A 370 -4.60 29.42 13.88
N GLU A 371 -5.74 30.04 14.24
CA GLU A 371 -6.57 29.58 15.35
C GLU A 371 -7.02 28.11 15.12
N ALA A 372 -7.47 27.80 13.91
CA ALA A 372 -7.89 26.45 13.55
C ALA A 372 -6.73 25.44 13.58
N ALA A 373 -5.50 25.84 13.23
CA ALA A 373 -4.35 24.97 13.25
C ALA A 373 -3.93 24.57 14.68
N GLY A 374 -4.24 25.38 15.69
CA GLY A 374 -3.93 25.09 17.09
C GLY A 374 -4.35 23.68 17.49
N PRO A 375 -5.64 23.37 17.61
CA PRO A 375 -6.15 22.06 18.06
C PRO A 375 -6.09 20.97 16.98
N THR A 376 -6.09 21.33 15.70
CA THR A 376 -6.14 20.35 14.60
C THR A 376 -4.77 19.88 14.13
N ILE A 377 -3.74 20.71 14.30
CA ILE A 377 -2.37 20.45 13.82
C ILE A 377 -1.35 20.55 14.97
N TYR A 378 -1.16 21.74 15.55
CA TYR A 378 -0.02 22.02 16.42
C TYR A 378 -0.05 21.23 17.73
N ALA A 379 -1.23 21.06 18.35
CA ALA A 379 -1.37 20.27 19.57
C ALA A 379 -1.10 18.76 19.39
N LYS A 380 -0.93 18.29 18.16
CA LYS A 380 -0.74 16.87 17.81
C LYS A 380 0.69 16.52 17.39
N VAL A 381 1.61 17.48 17.46
CA VAL A 381 3.00 17.34 17.00
C VAL A 381 3.97 17.98 18.00
N SER A 382 5.28 17.79 17.81
CA SER A 382 6.31 18.46 18.60
C SER A 382 6.29 19.97 18.37
N LEU A 383 6.91 20.74 19.27
CA LEU A 383 7.04 22.19 19.09
C LEU A 383 7.85 22.56 17.84
N GLU A 384 8.87 21.76 17.52
CA GLU A 384 9.72 21.93 16.34
C GLU A 384 8.92 21.68 15.06
N ASP A 385 8.18 20.56 15.01
CA ASP A 385 7.27 20.26 13.90
C ASP A 385 6.20 21.34 13.73
N ALA A 386 5.62 21.82 14.83
CA ALA A 386 4.60 22.86 14.80
C ALA A 386 5.14 24.17 14.20
N ALA A 387 6.40 24.54 14.54
CA ALA A 387 7.05 25.73 13.97
C ALA A 387 7.25 25.55 12.45
N LEU A 388 7.79 24.41 12.01
CA LEU A 388 8.00 24.15 10.58
C LEU A 388 6.68 24.11 9.80
N ILE A 389 5.64 23.47 10.34
CA ILE A 389 4.32 23.45 9.70
C ILE A 389 3.73 24.86 9.61
N ARG A 390 3.89 25.69 10.65
CA ARG A 390 3.46 27.09 10.64
C ARG A 390 4.17 27.88 9.54
N ASP A 391 5.47 27.70 9.37
CA ASP A 391 6.23 28.33 8.29
C ASP A 391 5.77 27.90 6.91
N ILE A 392 5.45 26.60 6.74
CA ILE A 392 4.86 26.08 5.50
C ILE A 392 3.50 26.74 5.25
N ILE A 393 2.63 26.86 6.26
CA ILE A 393 1.33 27.51 6.12
C ILE A 393 1.51 28.97 5.69
N ARG A 394 2.37 29.74 6.37
CA ARG A 394 2.66 31.15 6.07
C ARG A 394 3.25 31.36 4.68
N HIS A 395 3.98 30.40 4.17
CA HIS A 395 4.49 30.47 2.80
C HIS A 395 3.37 30.39 1.74
N HIS A 396 2.25 29.76 2.05
CA HIS A 396 1.13 29.54 1.11
C HIS A 396 -0.06 30.47 1.39
N ILE A 397 -0.19 30.98 2.59
CA ILE A 397 -1.28 31.85 3.04
C ILE A 397 -0.68 33.08 3.69
N ASP A 398 -1.02 34.26 3.16
CA ASP A 398 -0.69 35.52 3.82
C ASP A 398 -1.62 35.71 5.02
N LEU A 399 -1.12 35.35 6.19
CA LEU A 399 -1.89 35.42 7.46
C LEU A 399 -2.03 36.83 7.98
N ASP A 400 -1.25 37.80 7.47
CA ASP A 400 -1.23 39.20 7.88
C ASP A 400 -2.12 40.07 6.96
N ALA A 401 -2.67 39.50 5.89
CA ALA A 401 -3.56 40.16 4.93
C ALA A 401 -5.03 40.15 5.42
N ALA A 402 -5.30 40.68 6.63
CA ALA A 402 -6.66 40.82 7.17
C ALA A 402 -7.21 42.24 6.96
#